data_d01d68852572a23c3ecae55b183cdced
#
_entry.id   d01d68852572a23c3ecae55b183cdced
#
_cell.length_a   1.000
_cell.length_b   1.000
_cell.length_c   1.000
_cell.angle_alpha   90.00
_cell.angle_beta   90.00
_cell.angle_gamma   90.00
#
_symmetry.space_group_name_H-M   'P 1'
#
loop_
_entity.id
_entity.type
_entity.pdbx_description
1 polymer ?
#
loop_
_entity_poly.entity_id
_entity_poly.type
_entity_poly.pdbx_seq_one_letter_code
_entity_poly.pdbx_strand_id
1 'polypeptide(L)'
;MLRRRVVALSVFVLFGAASFANAQAPEGGGARAGAPAPGGAAQGARAGGGPARRPALFFREEWKQNEKSDEHPITQESVANANLELKLYGPNAKEMDITGKAGDENNPIHVWAGLCTGPCAVLLRDKASYADLSGLARIRWNTKMSGYHQIRPIVKLADGTMYVGDRADGSTRDWIVSEINFADLKWLKMDPAKSVTTGNIVDKIDLSKVDEVGFVDLMPGSGHGAGGWVDVAQIELYANKVAR
;
A
#
# COMPACT_ATOMS: atom_id res chain seq x y z
N MET A 1 -0.27 -18.72 56.74
CA MET A 1 0.16 -17.32 56.77
C MET A 1 1.57 -17.25 56.29
N LEU A 2 1.82 -16.89 55.05
CA LEU A 2 3.17 -16.69 54.51
C LEU A 2 3.17 -15.41 53.68
N ARG A 3 3.78 -14.35 54.24
CA ARG A 3 3.94 -13.02 53.60
C ARG A 3 5.08 -13.08 52.59
N ARG A 4 4.77 -12.92 51.30
CA ARG A 4 5.79 -12.69 50.28
C ARG A 4 6.11 -11.22 50.16
N ARG A 5 7.37 -10.85 50.41
CA ARG A 5 7.93 -9.52 50.21
C ARG A 5 8.20 -9.30 48.73
N VAL A 6 7.69 -8.21 48.19
CA VAL A 6 8.01 -7.72 46.84
C VAL A 6 9.24 -6.82 46.95
N VAL A 7 10.31 -7.14 46.26
CA VAL A 7 11.49 -6.29 46.14
C VAL A 7 11.34 -5.50 44.84
N ALA A 8 11.24 -4.21 44.95
CA ALA A 8 11.24 -3.29 43.82
C ALA A 8 12.69 -2.98 43.43
N LEU A 9 13.06 -3.29 42.21
CA LEU A 9 14.37 -2.96 41.64
C LEU A 9 14.19 -1.68 40.78
N SER A 10 14.73 -0.57 41.24
CA SER A 10 14.74 0.70 40.52
C SER A 10 15.96 0.74 39.59
N VAL A 11 15.75 0.81 38.29
CA VAL A 11 16.79 1.04 37.30
C VAL A 11 16.84 2.53 36.95
N PHE A 12 17.95 3.16 37.30
CA PHE A 12 18.28 4.53 36.86
C PHE A 12 18.85 4.49 35.46
N VAL A 13 18.20 5.17 34.51
CA VAL A 13 18.74 5.39 33.16
C VAL A 13 19.31 6.81 33.10
N LEU A 14 20.64 6.91 32.95
CA LEU A 14 21.36 8.15 32.70
C LEU A 14 21.19 8.56 31.22
N PHE A 15 20.60 9.73 30.99
CA PHE A 15 20.60 10.38 29.68
C PHE A 15 21.89 11.16 29.47
N GLY A 16 22.71 10.71 28.52
CA GLY A 16 23.86 11.47 28.01
C GLY A 16 23.41 12.44 26.91
N ALA A 17 23.61 13.74 27.12
CA ALA A 17 23.39 14.78 26.12
C ALA A 17 24.59 14.82 25.16
N ALA A 18 24.38 14.57 23.88
CA ALA A 18 25.37 14.79 22.83
C ALA A 18 25.15 16.16 22.18
N SER A 19 26.14 17.05 22.36
CA SER A 19 26.19 18.36 21.70
C SER A 19 26.68 18.21 20.27
N PHE A 20 25.88 18.66 19.29
CA PHE A 20 26.34 18.80 17.91
C PHE A 20 26.98 20.16 17.67
N ALA A 21 28.24 20.17 17.33
CA ALA A 21 29.00 21.35 16.89
C ALA A 21 28.68 21.67 15.43
N ASN A 22 28.32 22.92 15.20
CA ASN A 22 28.08 23.51 13.92
C ASN A 22 29.43 23.80 13.24
N ALA A 23 29.72 23.21 12.08
CA ALA A 23 30.89 23.54 11.25
C ALA A 23 30.45 24.49 10.12
N GLN A 24 30.93 25.72 10.17
CA GLN A 24 30.82 26.73 9.10
C GLN A 24 31.81 26.41 7.98
N ALA A 25 31.37 26.49 6.73
CA ALA A 25 32.19 26.43 5.52
C ALA A 25 32.78 27.80 5.19
N PRO A 26 34.00 27.87 4.65
CA PRO A 26 34.61 29.14 4.25
C PRO A 26 34.21 29.55 2.82
N GLU A 27 33.90 30.85 2.67
CA GLU A 27 33.76 31.51 1.39
C GLU A 27 35.15 31.71 0.76
N GLY A 28 35.28 31.38 -0.53
CA GLY A 28 36.48 31.64 -1.33
C GLY A 28 36.09 32.03 -2.76
N GLY A 29 36.19 33.32 -3.05
CA GLY A 29 35.96 33.89 -4.36
C GLY A 29 37.09 33.60 -5.35
N GLY A 30 36.77 33.66 -6.65
CA GLY A 30 37.75 33.57 -7.74
C GLY A 30 37.07 33.69 -9.09
N ALA A 31 36.95 34.93 -9.57
CA ALA A 31 36.58 35.22 -10.94
C ALA A 31 37.69 34.87 -11.91
N ARG A 32 37.40 34.19 -13.02
CA ARG A 32 38.22 34.22 -14.23
C ARG A 32 37.35 34.18 -15.49
N ALA A 33 37.45 35.25 -16.23
CA ALA A 33 36.93 35.41 -17.59
C ALA A 33 37.75 34.54 -18.56
N GLY A 34 37.12 33.95 -19.54
CA GLY A 34 37.75 33.24 -20.67
C GLY A 34 36.75 33.10 -21.82
N ALA A 35 37.17 33.57 -22.97
CA ALA A 35 36.49 33.89 -24.20
C ALA A 35 35.76 32.76 -24.95
N PRO A 36 34.95 33.07 -25.99
CA PRO A 36 34.02 32.16 -26.64
C PRO A 36 34.63 31.33 -27.75
N ALA A 37 34.21 30.11 -27.92
CA ALA A 37 34.43 29.28 -29.12
C ALA A 37 33.12 29.07 -29.89
N PRO A 38 33.12 29.16 -31.22
CA PRO A 38 31.95 28.92 -32.04
C PRO A 38 31.87 27.46 -32.45
N GLY A 39 30.72 26.85 -32.24
CA GLY A 39 30.48 25.49 -32.74
C GLY A 39 28.99 25.20 -32.70
N GLY A 40 28.34 25.34 -33.86
CA GLY A 40 26.95 24.95 -34.05
C GLY A 40 26.74 23.46 -33.79
N ALA A 41 25.83 23.15 -32.91
CA ALA A 41 25.27 21.81 -32.76
C ALA A 41 23.76 21.93 -32.83
N ALA A 42 23.20 21.12 -33.69
CA ALA A 42 21.79 20.98 -33.96
C ALA A 42 20.98 20.93 -32.67
N GLN A 43 20.04 21.83 -32.53
CA GLN A 43 18.97 21.73 -31.52
C GLN A 43 18.09 20.56 -31.87
N GLY A 44 18.44 19.39 -31.32
CA GLY A 44 17.48 18.28 -31.20
C GLY A 44 16.30 18.81 -30.41
N ALA A 45 15.12 18.83 -31.01
CA ALA A 45 13.87 19.19 -30.39
C ALA A 45 13.71 18.34 -29.13
N ARG A 46 13.97 18.90 -27.96
CA ARG A 46 13.54 18.37 -26.71
C ARG A 46 12.02 18.42 -26.76
N ALA A 47 11.39 17.25 -26.91
CA ALA A 47 9.97 17.11 -26.67
C ALA A 47 9.71 17.77 -25.31
N GLY A 48 8.96 18.87 -25.33
CA GLY A 48 8.64 19.66 -24.15
C GLY A 48 7.79 18.82 -23.19
N GLY A 49 8.45 18.14 -22.27
CA GLY A 49 7.80 17.52 -21.13
C GLY A 49 7.34 18.63 -20.19
N GLY A 50 6.08 19.03 -20.31
CA GLY A 50 5.42 19.81 -19.25
C GLY A 50 5.55 19.10 -17.91
N PRO A 51 5.34 19.78 -16.78
CA PRO A 51 5.41 19.15 -15.47
C PRO A 51 4.49 17.92 -15.44
N ALA A 52 5.01 16.80 -14.94
CA ALA A 52 4.27 15.54 -14.87
C ALA A 52 2.94 15.78 -14.14
N ARG A 53 1.83 15.60 -14.84
CA ARG A 53 0.51 15.84 -14.28
C ARG A 53 0.10 14.63 -13.43
N ARG A 54 -0.38 14.88 -12.21
CA ARG A 54 -0.94 13.82 -11.36
C ARG A 54 -2.18 13.21 -12.03
N PRO A 55 -2.26 11.87 -12.11
CA PRO A 55 -3.44 11.21 -12.64
C PRO A 55 -4.70 11.54 -11.83
N ALA A 56 -5.86 11.50 -12.51
CA ALA A 56 -7.16 11.62 -11.87
C ALA A 56 -7.49 10.35 -11.07
N LEU A 57 -8.55 10.42 -10.26
CA LEU A 57 -9.14 9.26 -9.61
C LEU A 57 -9.58 8.26 -10.68
N PHE A 58 -9.02 7.05 -10.64
CA PHE A 58 -9.35 5.95 -11.52
C PHE A 58 -10.56 5.18 -10.99
N PHE A 59 -10.50 4.78 -9.71
CA PHE A 59 -11.63 4.26 -8.96
C PHE A 59 -11.51 4.60 -7.47
N ARG A 60 -12.69 4.50 -6.78
CA ARG A 60 -12.83 4.46 -5.33
C ARG A 60 -13.71 3.28 -4.96
N GLU A 61 -13.35 2.57 -3.90
CA GLU A 61 -14.15 1.54 -3.25
C GLU A 61 -14.29 1.86 -1.76
N GLU A 62 -15.52 1.76 -1.24
CA GLU A 62 -15.87 2.08 0.16
C GLU A 62 -16.62 0.94 0.85
N TRP A 63 -16.76 -0.18 0.18
CA TRP A 63 -17.46 -1.39 0.60
C TRP A 63 -18.91 -1.15 1.06
N LYS A 64 -19.66 -2.21 1.10
CA LYS A 64 -21.00 -2.26 1.69
C LYS A 64 -21.23 -3.61 2.34
N GLN A 65 -22.05 -3.64 3.37
CA GLN A 65 -22.47 -4.87 4.00
C GLN A 65 -23.38 -5.67 3.06
N ASN A 66 -23.27 -7.00 3.14
CA ASN A 66 -24.26 -7.90 2.55
C ASN A 66 -25.34 -8.18 3.60
N GLU A 67 -26.52 -7.59 3.43
CA GLU A 67 -27.63 -7.70 4.38
C GLU A 67 -28.33 -9.07 4.39
N LYS A 68 -27.93 -9.99 3.50
CA LYS A 68 -28.62 -11.27 3.29
C LYS A 68 -28.06 -12.44 4.14
N SER A 69 -27.01 -12.22 4.89
CA SER A 69 -26.33 -13.28 5.66
C SER A 69 -25.96 -12.79 7.05
N ASP A 70 -26.16 -13.63 8.07
CA ASP A 70 -25.65 -13.40 9.42
C ASP A 70 -24.12 -13.54 9.48
N GLU A 71 -23.55 -14.32 8.57
CA GLU A 71 -22.14 -14.32 8.25
C GLU A 71 -21.91 -13.28 7.15
N HIS A 72 -20.91 -12.46 7.29
CA HIS A 72 -20.64 -11.35 6.35
C HIS A 72 -19.33 -11.56 5.54
N PRO A 73 -19.13 -12.72 4.88
CA PRO A 73 -17.93 -12.96 4.10
C PRO A 73 -17.85 -11.93 2.96
N ILE A 74 -16.63 -11.52 2.65
CA ILE A 74 -16.41 -10.63 1.51
C ILE A 74 -16.78 -11.32 0.20
N THR A 75 -17.71 -10.72 -0.55
CA THR A 75 -18.16 -11.21 -1.85
C THR A 75 -18.25 -10.07 -2.85
N GLN A 76 -18.58 -10.37 -4.11
CA GLN A 76 -18.85 -9.33 -5.12
C GLN A 76 -19.97 -8.38 -4.68
N GLU A 77 -20.92 -8.84 -3.88
CA GLU A 77 -22.01 -8.01 -3.35
C GLU A 77 -21.53 -6.98 -2.32
N SER A 78 -20.36 -7.20 -1.71
CA SER A 78 -19.71 -6.27 -0.79
C SER A 78 -19.02 -5.10 -1.49
N VAL A 79 -18.87 -5.15 -2.81
CA VAL A 79 -18.27 -4.07 -3.61
C VAL A 79 -19.34 -3.00 -3.86
N ALA A 80 -19.09 -1.77 -3.36
CA ALA A 80 -20.03 -0.66 -3.53
C ALA A 80 -19.96 -0.06 -4.94
N ASN A 81 -18.78 -0.02 -5.54
CA ASN A 81 -18.59 0.50 -6.90
C ASN A 81 -18.95 -0.56 -7.95
N ALA A 82 -20.09 -0.37 -8.62
CA ALA A 82 -20.60 -1.31 -9.61
C ALA A 82 -19.69 -1.53 -10.83
N ASN A 83 -18.72 -0.65 -11.07
CA ASN A 83 -17.75 -0.78 -12.16
C ASN A 83 -16.58 -1.70 -11.81
N LEU A 84 -16.50 -2.18 -10.56
CA LEU A 84 -15.41 -3.02 -10.10
C LEU A 84 -15.82 -4.49 -9.98
N GLU A 85 -14.88 -5.37 -10.21
CA GLU A 85 -14.93 -6.79 -9.89
C GLU A 85 -13.99 -7.09 -8.72
N LEU A 86 -14.47 -7.87 -7.76
CA LEU A 86 -13.69 -8.40 -6.66
C LEU A 86 -12.90 -9.63 -7.11
N LYS A 87 -11.63 -9.66 -6.78
CA LYS A 87 -10.73 -10.81 -6.96
C LYS A 87 -10.06 -11.15 -5.64
N LEU A 88 -10.21 -12.39 -5.20
CA LEU A 88 -9.65 -12.90 -3.96
C LEU A 88 -8.57 -13.93 -4.27
N TYR A 89 -7.43 -13.81 -3.61
CA TYR A 89 -6.30 -14.71 -3.78
C TYR A 89 -5.76 -15.19 -2.44
N GLY A 90 -5.21 -16.40 -2.47
CA GLY A 90 -4.73 -17.09 -1.29
C GLY A 90 -5.71 -18.11 -0.74
N PRO A 91 -5.21 -19.11 0.01
CA PRO A 91 -6.02 -20.24 0.48
C PRO A 91 -7.16 -19.83 1.41
N ASN A 92 -6.96 -18.74 2.17
CA ASN A 92 -7.90 -18.28 3.20
C ASN A 92 -8.63 -16.97 2.81
N ALA A 93 -8.52 -16.53 1.58
CA ALA A 93 -9.12 -15.25 1.17
C ALA A 93 -10.66 -15.21 1.33
N LYS A 94 -11.31 -16.37 1.35
CA LYS A 94 -12.76 -16.48 1.58
C LYS A 94 -13.17 -16.32 3.05
N GLU A 95 -12.21 -16.33 3.96
CA GLU A 95 -12.43 -16.16 5.41
C GLU A 95 -12.41 -14.68 5.83
N MET A 96 -12.18 -13.77 4.89
CA MET A 96 -12.29 -12.34 5.16
C MET A 96 -13.75 -11.91 5.24
N ASP A 97 -14.05 -11.05 6.21
CA ASP A 97 -15.39 -10.52 6.43
C ASP A 97 -15.52 -9.05 6.07
N ILE A 98 -16.77 -8.62 5.90
CA ILE A 98 -17.17 -7.20 5.89
C ILE A 98 -17.80 -6.88 7.23
N THR A 99 -17.20 -5.97 7.97
CA THR A 99 -17.67 -5.53 9.29
C THR A 99 -17.82 -4.00 9.35
N GLY A 100 -18.12 -3.47 10.52
CA GLY A 100 -18.31 -2.05 10.73
C GLY A 100 -19.75 -1.60 10.49
N LYS A 101 -19.98 -0.29 10.50
CA LYS A 101 -21.32 0.31 10.38
C LYS A 101 -21.29 1.55 9.50
N ALA A 102 -22.27 1.66 8.62
CA ALA A 102 -22.43 2.85 7.77
C ALA A 102 -22.64 4.12 8.62
N GLY A 103 -21.85 5.15 8.34
CA GLY A 103 -21.90 6.44 9.04
C GLY A 103 -21.22 6.46 10.41
N ASP A 104 -20.56 5.40 10.83
CA ASP A 104 -19.75 5.37 12.05
C ASP A 104 -18.28 5.64 11.70
N GLU A 105 -17.79 6.83 12.02
CA GLU A 105 -16.41 7.24 11.74
C GLU A 105 -15.37 6.44 12.56
N ASN A 106 -15.77 5.94 13.73
CA ASN A 106 -14.89 5.14 14.59
C ASN A 106 -14.82 3.67 14.17
N ASN A 107 -15.85 3.20 13.46
CA ASN A 107 -15.95 1.84 12.95
C ASN A 107 -16.69 1.80 11.59
N PRO A 108 -16.13 2.45 10.53
CA PRO A 108 -16.73 2.47 9.21
C PRO A 108 -16.84 1.06 8.64
N ILE A 109 -17.66 0.85 7.61
CA ILE A 109 -17.68 -0.43 6.89
C ILE A 109 -16.28 -0.70 6.32
N HIS A 110 -15.76 -1.90 6.53
CA HIS A 110 -14.41 -2.29 6.12
C HIS A 110 -14.29 -3.79 5.86
N VAL A 111 -13.33 -4.15 5.05
CA VAL A 111 -12.82 -5.53 4.96
C VAL A 111 -12.02 -5.81 6.22
N TRP A 112 -12.33 -6.92 6.88
CA TRP A 112 -11.62 -7.42 8.05
C TRP A 112 -10.94 -8.75 7.73
N ALA A 113 -9.62 -8.78 7.87
CA ALA A 113 -8.81 -9.96 7.56
C ALA A 113 -8.41 -10.76 8.81
N GLY A 114 -9.04 -10.50 9.95
CA GLY A 114 -8.71 -11.15 11.23
C GLY A 114 -8.98 -12.66 11.29
N LEU A 115 -9.76 -13.22 10.38
CA LEU A 115 -10.01 -14.66 10.27
C LEU A 115 -9.03 -15.39 9.36
N CYS A 116 -8.24 -14.68 8.55
CA CYS A 116 -7.26 -15.32 7.68
C CYS A 116 -6.21 -16.08 8.50
N THR A 117 -6.20 -17.40 8.43
CA THR A 117 -5.19 -18.25 9.07
C THR A 117 -3.89 -18.34 8.25
N GLY A 118 -3.89 -17.83 7.03
CA GLY A 118 -2.77 -17.73 6.12
C GLY A 118 -2.84 -16.46 5.28
N PRO A 119 -1.85 -16.23 4.40
CA PRO A 119 -1.83 -15.05 3.53
C PRO A 119 -3.09 -14.91 2.70
N CYS A 120 -3.62 -13.70 2.62
CA CYS A 120 -4.81 -13.38 1.85
C CYS A 120 -4.67 -12.04 1.11
N ALA A 121 -5.28 -11.94 -0.06
CA ALA A 121 -5.23 -10.75 -0.89
C ALA A 121 -6.60 -10.41 -1.48
N VAL A 122 -6.88 -9.10 -1.49
CA VAL A 122 -8.04 -8.49 -2.14
C VAL A 122 -7.56 -7.59 -3.26
N LEU A 123 -8.01 -7.85 -4.48
CA LEU A 123 -7.76 -6.99 -5.63
C LEU A 123 -9.09 -6.57 -6.25
N LEU A 124 -9.05 -5.39 -6.85
CA LEU A 124 -10.17 -4.79 -7.57
C LEU A 124 -9.77 -4.61 -9.03
N ARG A 125 -10.66 -5.03 -9.93
CA ARG A 125 -10.52 -4.93 -11.37
C ARG A 125 -11.58 -3.98 -11.93
N ASP A 126 -11.17 -2.94 -12.64
CA ASP A 126 -12.11 -2.12 -13.41
C ASP A 126 -12.60 -2.90 -14.63
N LYS A 127 -13.93 -2.96 -14.82
CA LYS A 127 -14.56 -3.75 -15.89
C LYS A 127 -14.26 -3.24 -17.29
N ALA A 128 -14.00 -1.94 -17.43
CA ALA A 128 -13.91 -1.26 -18.72
C ALA A 128 -12.46 -1.00 -19.15
N SER A 129 -11.53 -0.87 -18.22
CA SER A 129 -10.19 -0.36 -18.49
C SER A 129 -9.11 -1.10 -17.71
N TYR A 130 -7.90 -1.14 -18.27
CA TYR A 130 -6.69 -1.34 -17.49
C TYR A 130 -6.25 -0.03 -16.85
N ALA A 131 -5.45 -0.11 -15.79
CA ALA A 131 -4.81 1.04 -15.18
C ALA A 131 -3.35 1.17 -15.66
N ASP A 132 -2.94 2.39 -16.07
CA ASP A 132 -1.54 2.75 -16.21
C ASP A 132 -1.06 3.34 -14.88
N LEU A 133 -0.24 2.56 -14.18
CA LEU A 133 0.33 2.93 -12.87
C LEU A 133 1.73 3.51 -12.99
N SER A 134 2.15 3.92 -14.19
CA SER A 134 3.42 4.61 -14.38
C SER A 134 3.38 6.06 -13.86
N GLY A 135 4.55 6.69 -13.79
CA GLY A 135 4.69 8.10 -13.43
C GLY A 135 4.21 8.43 -12.01
N LEU A 136 3.22 9.30 -11.87
CA LEU A 136 2.71 9.78 -10.57
C LEU A 136 1.44 9.04 -10.11
N ALA A 137 1.22 7.84 -10.61
CA ALA A 137 0.13 6.99 -10.15
C ALA A 137 0.34 6.54 -8.70
N ARG A 138 -0.75 6.43 -7.94
CA ARG A 138 -0.70 6.10 -6.52
C ARG A 138 -1.95 5.39 -6.05
N ILE A 139 -1.79 4.61 -5.01
CA ILE A 139 -2.89 4.06 -4.22
C ILE A 139 -2.99 4.83 -2.90
N ARG A 140 -4.21 5.09 -2.46
CA ARG A 140 -4.53 5.68 -1.17
C ARG A 140 -5.59 4.82 -0.51
N TRP A 141 -5.43 4.54 0.77
CA TRP A 141 -6.37 3.74 1.52
C TRP A 141 -6.57 4.24 2.95
N ASN A 142 -7.74 3.93 3.51
CA ASN A 142 -8.06 4.17 4.90
C ASN A 142 -8.01 2.84 5.64
N THR A 143 -7.10 2.70 6.59
CA THR A 143 -6.78 1.43 7.22
C THR A 143 -6.59 1.56 8.72
N LYS A 144 -6.82 0.44 9.41
CA LYS A 144 -6.50 0.26 10.82
C LYS A 144 -5.98 -1.16 11.01
N MET A 145 -4.88 -1.32 11.70
CA MET A 145 -4.22 -2.60 11.84
C MET A 145 -3.70 -2.79 13.25
N SER A 146 -3.60 -4.04 13.69
CA SER A 146 -3.11 -4.41 15.00
C SER A 146 -2.07 -5.52 14.92
N GLY A 147 -1.27 -5.64 15.96
CA GLY A 147 -0.25 -6.67 16.07
C GLY A 147 0.89 -6.48 15.08
N TYR A 148 1.30 -7.57 14.44
CA TYR A 148 2.39 -7.59 13.46
C TYR A 148 1.89 -7.56 12.01
N HIS A 149 0.58 -7.44 11.79
CA HIS A 149 -0.02 -7.43 10.47
C HIS A 149 0.36 -6.18 9.69
N GLN A 150 0.57 -6.37 8.40
CA GLN A 150 0.95 -5.33 7.45
C GLN A 150 0.28 -5.57 6.12
N ILE A 151 -0.24 -4.52 5.52
CA ILE A 151 -0.69 -4.58 4.14
C ILE A 151 0.36 -4.01 3.19
N ARG A 152 0.44 -4.63 2.01
CA ARG A 152 1.29 -4.19 0.92
C ARG A 152 0.46 -3.99 -0.34
N PRO A 153 0.79 -3.02 -1.19
CA PRO A 153 0.15 -2.92 -2.49
C PRO A 153 0.51 -4.13 -3.35
N ILE A 154 -0.50 -4.64 -4.03
CA ILE A 154 -0.38 -5.75 -4.96
C ILE A 154 -1.00 -5.37 -6.29
N VAL A 155 -0.39 -5.82 -7.37
CA VAL A 155 -0.87 -5.61 -8.73
C VAL A 155 -0.84 -6.90 -9.51
N LYS A 156 -1.79 -7.05 -10.44
CA LYS A 156 -1.77 -8.08 -11.47
C LYS A 156 -1.71 -7.41 -12.83
N LEU A 157 -0.70 -7.74 -13.59
CA LEU A 157 -0.51 -7.23 -14.95
C LEU A 157 -1.50 -7.85 -15.92
N ALA A 158 -1.64 -7.25 -17.09
CA ALA A 158 -2.52 -7.76 -18.16
C ALA A 158 -2.12 -9.17 -18.67
N ASP A 159 -0.87 -9.58 -18.51
CA ASP A 159 -0.37 -10.91 -18.80
C ASP A 159 -0.65 -11.96 -17.71
N GLY A 160 -1.27 -11.54 -16.61
CA GLY A 160 -1.61 -12.38 -15.46
C GLY A 160 -0.52 -12.47 -14.39
N THR A 161 0.66 -11.91 -14.60
CA THR A 161 1.75 -11.92 -13.61
C THR A 161 1.38 -11.00 -12.44
N MET A 162 1.61 -11.48 -11.21
CA MET A 162 1.33 -10.73 -9.99
C MET A 162 2.61 -10.29 -9.29
N TYR A 163 2.56 -9.06 -8.74
CA TYR A 163 3.67 -8.48 -7.99
C TYR A 163 3.17 -7.78 -6.73
N VAL A 164 3.97 -7.89 -5.68
CA VAL A 164 3.76 -7.22 -4.39
C VAL A 164 4.83 -6.14 -4.22
N GLY A 165 4.41 -4.95 -3.81
CA GLY A 165 5.33 -3.86 -3.49
C GLY A 165 6.10 -4.13 -2.18
N ASP A 166 7.31 -3.59 -2.09
CA ASP A 166 8.18 -3.75 -0.93
C ASP A 166 7.78 -2.85 0.26
N ARG A 167 7.02 -1.77 0.01
CA ARG A 167 6.52 -0.90 1.07
C ARG A 167 5.27 -1.49 1.71
N ALA A 168 5.20 -1.40 3.04
CA ALA A 168 4.08 -1.87 3.82
C ALA A 168 3.57 -0.78 4.77
N ASP A 169 2.26 -0.74 4.98
CA ASP A 169 1.64 -0.07 6.11
C ASP A 169 1.39 -1.09 7.21
N GLY A 170 1.63 -0.72 8.45
CA GLY A 170 1.54 -1.60 9.61
C GLY A 170 0.66 -1.07 10.73
N SER A 171 0.81 -1.63 11.91
CA SER A 171 -0.04 -1.37 13.08
C SER A 171 -0.26 0.12 13.37
N THR A 172 -1.52 0.48 13.59
CA THR A 172 -1.97 1.83 13.93
C THR A 172 -2.93 1.80 15.10
N ARG A 173 -2.96 2.86 15.90
CA ARG A 173 -3.93 2.97 17.01
C ARG A 173 -5.33 3.27 16.49
N ASP A 174 -5.41 4.14 15.49
CA ASP A 174 -6.65 4.66 14.93
C ASP A 174 -6.68 4.46 13.42
N TRP A 175 -7.82 4.73 12.80
CA TRP A 175 -7.94 4.79 11.36
C TRP A 175 -7.00 5.85 10.79
N ILE A 176 -6.20 5.46 9.82
CA ILE A 176 -5.29 6.36 9.11
C ILE A 176 -5.52 6.28 7.61
N VAL A 177 -5.32 7.41 6.97
CA VAL A 177 -5.24 7.49 5.51
C VAL A 177 -3.79 7.61 5.11
N SER A 178 -3.30 6.62 4.35
CA SER A 178 -1.96 6.64 3.78
C SER A 178 -1.98 6.63 2.26
N GLU A 179 -0.88 7.03 1.66
CA GLU A 179 -0.71 7.10 0.21
C GLU A 179 0.63 6.49 -0.18
N ILE A 180 0.63 5.62 -1.19
CA ILE A 180 1.83 4.98 -1.73
C ILE A 180 1.91 5.26 -3.23
N ASN A 181 3.00 5.89 -3.68
CA ASN A 181 3.29 6.06 -5.09
C ASN A 181 3.87 4.77 -5.65
N PHE A 182 3.36 4.30 -6.77
CA PHE A 182 3.86 3.08 -7.41
C PHE A 182 5.28 3.22 -7.95
N ALA A 183 5.69 4.43 -8.35
CA ALA A 183 7.04 4.72 -8.82
C ALA A 183 8.14 4.53 -7.75
N ASP A 184 7.76 4.59 -6.47
CA ASP A 184 8.68 4.48 -5.34
C ASP A 184 8.88 3.03 -4.87
N LEU A 185 8.15 2.06 -5.49
CA LEU A 185 8.15 0.68 -5.09
C LEU A 185 9.19 -0.15 -5.83
N LYS A 186 9.75 -1.10 -5.11
CA LYS A 186 10.38 -2.30 -5.64
C LYS A 186 9.40 -3.47 -5.55
N TRP A 187 9.58 -4.48 -6.34
CA TRP A 187 8.58 -5.49 -6.53
C TRP A 187 9.10 -6.90 -6.28
N LEU A 188 8.24 -7.72 -5.70
CA LEU A 188 8.42 -9.16 -5.54
C LEU A 188 7.35 -9.88 -6.36
N LYS A 189 7.75 -10.85 -7.18
CA LYS A 189 6.78 -11.71 -7.86
C LYS A 189 6.00 -12.52 -6.84
N MET A 190 4.69 -12.69 -7.06
CA MET A 190 3.81 -13.44 -6.18
C MET A 190 3.22 -14.67 -6.87
N ASP A 191 3.15 -15.79 -6.13
CA ASP A 191 2.32 -16.94 -6.49
C ASP A 191 0.87 -16.68 -5.99
N PRO A 192 -0.09 -16.46 -6.89
CA PRO A 192 -1.46 -16.12 -6.50
C PRO A 192 -2.19 -17.25 -5.75
N ALA A 193 -1.85 -18.51 -6.01
CA ALA A 193 -2.52 -19.63 -5.36
C ALA A 193 -2.19 -19.77 -3.89
N LYS A 194 -0.99 -19.34 -3.52
CA LYS A 194 -0.46 -19.45 -2.14
C LYS A 194 -0.37 -18.10 -1.44
N SER A 195 -0.51 -16.98 -2.18
CA SER A 195 -0.23 -15.63 -1.71
C SER A 195 1.16 -15.49 -1.06
N VAL A 196 2.16 -16.10 -1.67
CA VAL A 196 3.56 -16.00 -1.22
C VAL A 196 4.42 -15.34 -2.29
N THR A 197 5.40 -14.58 -1.84
CA THR A 197 6.38 -13.96 -2.74
C THR A 197 7.44 -14.97 -3.17
N THR A 198 7.90 -14.87 -4.40
CA THR A 198 8.91 -15.75 -4.99
C THR A 198 10.00 -14.94 -5.68
N GLY A 199 11.21 -15.47 -5.67
CA GLY A 199 12.35 -14.89 -6.36
C GLY A 199 12.97 -13.68 -5.65
N ASN A 200 13.71 -12.89 -6.43
CA ASN A 200 14.41 -11.71 -5.95
C ASN A 200 13.57 -10.44 -6.15
N ILE A 201 13.87 -9.42 -5.36
CA ILE A 201 13.33 -8.07 -5.56
C ILE A 201 13.79 -7.55 -6.92
N VAL A 202 12.84 -7.00 -7.69
CA VAL A 202 13.10 -6.28 -8.93
C VAL A 202 12.80 -4.80 -8.74
N ASP A 203 13.70 -3.94 -9.22
CA ASP A 203 13.57 -2.51 -9.01
C ASP A 203 12.43 -1.88 -9.81
N LYS A 204 12.13 -2.44 -10.99
CA LYS A 204 11.08 -1.91 -11.89
C LYS A 204 10.40 -3.04 -12.66
N ILE A 205 9.10 -2.90 -12.80
CA ILE A 205 8.25 -3.71 -13.67
C ILE A 205 7.49 -2.78 -14.61
N ASP A 206 6.96 -3.32 -15.70
CA ASP A 206 6.10 -2.53 -16.60
C ASP A 206 4.70 -2.38 -15.99
N LEU A 207 4.41 -1.19 -15.51
CA LEU A 207 3.14 -0.81 -14.90
C LEU A 207 2.19 -0.09 -15.87
N SER A 208 2.50 -0.04 -17.15
CA SER A 208 1.69 0.69 -18.15
C SER A 208 0.34 0.01 -18.42
N LYS A 209 0.17 -1.27 -18.04
CA LYS A 209 -1.05 -2.03 -18.29
C LYS A 209 -1.34 -3.02 -17.16
N VAL A 210 -2.00 -2.53 -16.12
CA VAL A 210 -2.35 -3.27 -14.91
C VAL A 210 -3.84 -3.64 -14.93
N ASP A 211 -4.15 -4.91 -14.69
CA ASP A 211 -5.51 -5.45 -14.71
C ASP A 211 -6.21 -5.33 -13.37
N GLU A 212 -5.51 -5.62 -12.27
CA GLU A 212 -6.06 -5.64 -10.93
C GLU A 212 -5.11 -4.94 -9.95
N VAL A 213 -5.67 -4.21 -9.00
CA VAL A 213 -4.91 -3.49 -7.94
C VAL A 213 -5.59 -3.68 -6.61
N GLY A 214 -4.82 -3.86 -5.55
CA GLY A 214 -5.37 -3.98 -4.22
C GLY A 214 -4.32 -4.11 -3.13
N PHE A 215 -4.64 -4.88 -2.10
CA PHE A 215 -3.75 -5.13 -0.98
C PHE A 215 -3.58 -6.63 -0.71
N VAL A 216 -2.48 -6.97 -0.07
CA VAL A 216 -2.19 -8.31 0.44
C VAL A 216 -1.66 -8.22 1.86
N ASP A 217 -2.15 -9.09 2.72
CA ASP A 217 -1.54 -9.45 3.99
C ASP A 217 -0.81 -10.79 3.81
N LEU A 218 0.50 -10.75 3.96
CA LEU A 218 1.37 -11.92 3.78
C LEU A 218 1.64 -12.66 5.09
N MET A 219 1.11 -12.17 6.21
CA MET A 219 1.36 -12.76 7.51
C MET A 219 0.45 -13.97 7.75
N PRO A 220 1.02 -15.16 7.99
CA PRO A 220 0.23 -16.33 8.36
C PRO A 220 -0.20 -16.27 9.82
N GLY A 221 -1.34 -16.95 10.13
CA GLY A 221 -1.74 -17.17 11.51
C GLY A 221 -2.36 -15.96 12.18
N SER A 222 -2.97 -15.09 11.39
CA SER A 222 -3.89 -14.10 11.92
C SER A 222 -5.09 -14.82 12.54
N GLY A 223 -5.90 -14.24 13.12
CA GLY A 223 -7.05 -14.67 13.88
C GLY A 223 -7.18 -13.71 15.04
N HIS A 224 -8.34 -13.61 15.61
CA HIS A 224 -8.51 -12.87 16.85
C HIS A 224 -7.58 -13.44 17.91
N GLY A 225 -6.56 -12.68 18.24
CA GLY A 225 -5.61 -13.08 19.25
C GLY A 225 -4.32 -12.29 19.17
N ALA A 226 -3.24 -12.88 19.65
CA ALA A 226 -1.93 -12.23 19.74
C ALA A 226 -1.31 -11.84 18.38
N GLY A 227 -1.79 -12.41 17.27
CA GLY A 227 -1.31 -12.12 15.92
C GLY A 227 -1.74 -10.76 15.37
N GLY A 228 -2.92 -10.29 15.73
CA GLY A 228 -3.51 -9.04 15.24
C GLY A 228 -4.45 -9.24 14.04
N TRP A 229 -4.77 -8.13 13.36
CA TRP A 229 -5.74 -8.06 12.27
C TRP A 229 -5.47 -6.86 11.36
N VAL A 230 -6.13 -6.87 10.20
CA VAL A 230 -6.11 -5.79 9.21
C VAL A 230 -7.55 -5.38 8.90
N ASP A 231 -7.81 -4.09 8.93
CA ASP A 231 -9.04 -3.44 8.48
C ASP A 231 -8.73 -2.48 7.33
N VAL A 232 -9.50 -2.57 6.25
CA VAL A 232 -9.40 -1.67 5.09
C VAL A 232 -10.78 -1.13 4.75
N ALA A 233 -11.04 0.15 5.07
CA ALA A 233 -12.34 0.78 4.88
C ALA A 233 -12.51 1.43 3.50
N GLN A 234 -11.43 1.94 2.92
CA GLN A 234 -11.50 2.62 1.64
C GLN A 234 -10.24 2.36 0.83
N ILE A 235 -10.41 2.23 -0.48
CA ILE A 235 -9.32 2.19 -1.46
C ILE A 235 -9.61 3.20 -2.57
N GLU A 236 -8.65 4.08 -2.85
CA GLU A 236 -8.63 4.97 -3.99
C GLU A 236 -7.43 4.68 -4.87
N LEU A 237 -7.65 4.54 -6.15
CA LEU A 237 -6.58 4.42 -7.14
C LEU A 237 -6.56 5.67 -8.01
N TYR A 238 -5.41 6.29 -8.15
CA TYR A 238 -5.17 7.41 -9.05
C TYR A 238 -4.23 6.94 -10.18
N ALA A 239 -4.78 6.82 -11.37
CA ALA A 239 -4.10 6.24 -12.53
C ALA A 239 -4.70 6.77 -13.84
N ASN A 240 -3.99 6.57 -14.96
CA ASN A 240 -4.56 6.82 -16.27
C ASN A 240 -5.30 5.58 -16.78
N LYS A 241 -6.33 5.79 -17.60
CA LYS A 241 -7.09 4.70 -18.22
C LYS A 241 -6.40 4.21 -19.49
N VAL A 242 -6.34 2.89 -19.63
CA VAL A 242 -5.87 2.21 -20.84
C VAL A 242 -6.96 1.27 -21.34
N ALA A 243 -7.24 1.27 -22.64
CA ALA A 243 -8.28 0.42 -23.23
C ALA A 243 -7.97 -1.07 -22.99
N ARG A 244 -9.03 -1.86 -22.72
CA ARG A 244 -8.98 -3.33 -22.67
C ARG A 244 -8.95 -3.92 -24.07
#